data_91d32fb0a448e5d6f697e81ebf3728b8
#
_entry.id   91d32fb0a448e5d6f697e81ebf3728b8
#
_cell.length_a   1.000
_cell.length_b   1.000
_cell.length_c   1.000
_cell.angle_alpha   90.00
_cell.angle_beta   90.00
_cell.angle_gamma   90.00
#
_symmetry.space_group_name_H-M   'P 1'
#
loop_
_entity.id
_entity.type
_entity.pdbx_description
1 polymer ?
#
loop_
_entity_poly.entity_id
_entity_poly.type
_entity_poly.pdbx_seq_one_letter_code
_entity_poly.pdbx_strand_id
1 'polypeptide(L)'
;EAGKHVLCEKPLGTSIEEIESLRKAQRKSGKIVQVAHMKRFDQGIQSARDFVQGEMGELQAIKAWYCDATHRYINTDAIQPKPILSSNARKPKTDPKADLGQYYMLAHGSHLVDTARFLGGPISAVRARLSTKFNSHCWFVDVEFENGCLGHLDLTVAVRMDWHEGFQIYGENGTILGKTFNPWFYRSS
;
A
#
# COMPACT_ATOMS: atom_id res chain seq x y z
N GLU A 1 -7.43 -22.37 -11.75
CA GLU A 1 -7.92 -23.70 -12.16
C GLU A 1 -8.90 -23.62 -13.35
N ALA A 2 -9.68 -22.55 -13.49
CA ALA A 2 -10.62 -22.35 -14.61
C ALA A 2 -9.95 -21.86 -15.91
N GLY A 3 -8.61 -21.79 -15.97
CA GLY A 3 -7.86 -21.36 -17.16
C GLY A 3 -8.03 -19.88 -17.54
N LYS A 4 -8.43 -19.03 -16.59
CA LYS A 4 -8.63 -17.58 -16.80
C LYS A 4 -7.49 -16.76 -16.19
N HIS A 5 -7.25 -15.57 -16.77
CA HIS A 5 -6.46 -14.53 -16.11
C HIS A 5 -7.27 -13.93 -14.97
N VAL A 6 -6.61 -13.45 -13.94
CA VAL A 6 -7.26 -12.95 -12.73
C VAL A 6 -6.73 -11.55 -12.41
N LEU A 7 -7.61 -10.60 -12.17
CA LEU A 7 -7.35 -9.35 -11.47
C LEU A 7 -7.95 -9.48 -10.07
N CYS A 8 -7.11 -9.31 -9.04
CA CYS A 8 -7.50 -9.47 -7.65
C CYS A 8 -7.23 -8.18 -6.87
N GLU A 9 -8.18 -7.76 -6.06
CA GLU A 9 -7.97 -6.64 -5.13
C GLU A 9 -6.86 -6.95 -4.11
N LYS A 10 -6.24 -5.89 -3.64
CA LYS A 10 -5.24 -5.97 -2.57
C LYS A 10 -5.91 -6.09 -1.18
N PRO A 11 -5.27 -6.76 -0.23
CA PRO A 11 -4.09 -7.59 -0.40
C PRO A 11 -4.44 -8.92 -1.09
N LEU A 12 -3.49 -9.51 -1.79
CA LEU A 12 -3.69 -10.80 -2.49
C LEU A 12 -4.06 -11.94 -1.53
N GLY A 13 -3.58 -11.88 -0.31
CA GLY A 13 -3.82 -12.84 0.75
C GLY A 13 -3.47 -12.24 2.11
N THR A 14 -3.86 -12.92 3.17
CA THR A 14 -3.67 -12.48 4.55
C THR A 14 -2.57 -13.26 5.29
N SER A 15 -2.05 -14.31 4.67
CA SER A 15 -0.92 -15.09 5.17
C SER A 15 0.07 -15.47 4.06
N ILE A 16 1.28 -15.83 4.45
CA ILE A 16 2.33 -16.28 3.53
C ILE A 16 1.91 -17.59 2.85
N GLU A 17 1.27 -18.49 3.59
CA GLU A 17 0.82 -19.80 3.11
C GLU A 17 -0.23 -19.65 1.99
N GLU A 18 -1.19 -18.72 2.16
CA GLU A 18 -2.17 -18.40 1.13
C GLU A 18 -1.48 -17.89 -0.14
N ILE A 19 -0.55 -16.93 0.01
CA ILE A 19 0.17 -16.34 -1.12
C ILE A 19 1.01 -17.39 -1.85
N GLU A 20 1.71 -18.25 -1.14
CA GLU A 20 2.52 -19.33 -1.75
C GLU A 20 1.63 -20.36 -2.47
N SER A 21 0.45 -20.67 -1.93
CA SER A 21 -0.54 -21.52 -2.60
C SER A 21 -1.01 -20.90 -3.91
N LEU A 22 -1.33 -19.60 -3.89
CA LEU A 22 -1.73 -18.85 -5.09
C LEU A 22 -0.60 -18.78 -6.13
N ARG A 23 0.66 -18.56 -5.70
CA ARG A 23 1.83 -18.56 -6.58
C ARG A 23 2.04 -19.92 -7.26
N LYS A 24 1.88 -21.02 -6.52
CA LYS A 24 1.96 -22.37 -7.09
C LYS A 24 0.87 -22.60 -8.15
N ALA A 25 -0.38 -22.21 -7.84
CA ALA A 25 -1.49 -22.31 -8.76
C ALA A 25 -1.29 -21.45 -10.03
N GLN A 26 -0.79 -20.24 -9.87
CA GLN A 26 -0.47 -19.33 -10.97
C GLN A 26 0.60 -19.94 -11.89
N ARG A 27 1.72 -20.41 -11.32
CA ARG A 27 2.80 -21.05 -12.10
C ARG A 27 2.30 -22.28 -12.87
N LYS A 28 1.50 -23.14 -12.21
CA LYS A 28 0.90 -24.32 -12.84
C LYS A 28 -0.04 -23.98 -13.99
N SER A 29 -0.80 -22.90 -13.87
CA SER A 29 -1.80 -22.51 -14.87
C SER A 29 -1.20 -21.74 -16.06
N GLY A 30 -0.03 -21.13 -15.91
CA GLY A 30 0.56 -20.21 -16.88
C GLY A 30 -0.25 -18.94 -17.13
N LYS A 31 -1.24 -18.64 -16.26
CA LYS A 31 -2.12 -17.47 -16.39
C LYS A 31 -1.58 -16.29 -15.60
N ILE A 32 -1.97 -15.09 -16.02
CA ILE A 32 -1.64 -13.85 -15.30
C ILE A 32 -2.54 -13.75 -14.07
N VAL A 33 -1.93 -13.48 -12.92
CA VAL A 33 -2.61 -13.02 -11.72
C VAL A 33 -2.04 -11.65 -11.39
N GLN A 34 -2.86 -10.63 -11.54
CA GLN A 34 -2.51 -9.24 -11.25
C GLN A 34 -3.16 -8.80 -9.96
N VAL A 35 -2.36 -8.27 -9.04
CA VAL A 35 -2.88 -7.63 -7.83
C VAL A 35 -3.15 -6.16 -8.12
N ALA A 36 -4.30 -5.65 -7.69
CA ALA A 36 -4.75 -4.29 -7.97
C ALA A 36 -4.06 -3.25 -7.07
N HIS A 37 -2.74 -3.11 -7.19
CA HIS A 37 -1.97 -2.02 -6.60
C HIS A 37 -2.15 -0.75 -7.43
N MET A 38 -3.31 -0.10 -7.27
CA MET A 38 -3.76 1.02 -8.10
C MET A 38 -2.78 2.20 -8.15
N LYS A 39 -2.02 2.43 -7.09
CA LYS A 39 -1.07 3.54 -6.99
C LYS A 39 0.08 3.43 -7.99
N ARG A 40 0.41 2.24 -8.45
CA ARG A 40 1.39 2.05 -9.52
C ARG A 40 0.96 2.65 -10.87
N PHE A 41 -0.32 3.01 -11.02
CA PHE A 41 -0.90 3.63 -12.20
C PHE A 41 -1.15 5.14 -12.02
N ASP A 42 -0.78 5.70 -10.86
CA ASP A 42 -0.77 7.14 -10.65
C ASP A 42 0.37 7.78 -11.45
N GLN A 43 0.04 8.83 -12.21
CA GLN A 43 1.00 9.49 -13.11
C GLN A 43 2.21 10.07 -12.38
N GLY A 44 1.98 10.65 -11.19
CA GLY A 44 3.07 11.20 -10.39
C GLY A 44 4.02 10.12 -9.87
N ILE A 45 3.46 8.97 -9.46
CA ILE A 45 4.26 7.81 -9.01
C ILE A 45 5.00 7.18 -10.19
N GLN A 46 4.38 7.08 -11.36
CA GLN A 46 5.05 6.59 -12.56
C GLN A 46 6.20 7.52 -12.99
N SER A 47 5.96 8.83 -13.04
CA SER A 47 7.01 9.81 -13.37
C SER A 47 8.16 9.76 -12.35
N ALA A 48 7.86 9.60 -11.07
CA ALA A 48 8.87 9.43 -10.04
C ALA A 48 9.71 8.16 -10.27
N ARG A 49 9.07 7.05 -10.61
CA ARG A 49 9.75 5.80 -10.93
C ARG A 49 10.64 5.92 -12.17
N ASP A 50 10.14 6.55 -13.22
CA ASP A 50 10.89 6.73 -14.47
C ASP A 50 12.17 7.56 -14.22
N PHE A 51 12.06 8.63 -13.42
CA PHE A 51 13.20 9.44 -13.02
C PHE A 51 14.19 8.66 -12.14
N VAL A 52 13.68 7.87 -11.16
CA VAL A 52 14.53 7.00 -10.33
C VAL A 52 15.30 5.99 -11.17
N GLN A 53 14.67 5.41 -12.19
CA GLN A 53 15.29 4.38 -13.02
C GLN A 53 16.20 4.94 -14.12
N GLY A 54 15.98 6.18 -14.54
CA GLY A 54 16.69 6.79 -15.67
C GLY A 54 17.80 7.77 -15.26
N GLU A 55 17.47 8.75 -14.45
CA GLU A 55 18.30 9.96 -14.29
C GLU A 55 18.83 10.17 -12.86
N MET A 56 18.18 9.59 -11.83
CA MET A 56 18.46 9.91 -10.43
C MET A 56 19.84 9.41 -9.94
N GLY A 57 20.45 8.43 -10.60
CA GLY A 57 21.67 7.81 -10.10
C GLY A 57 21.45 6.90 -8.89
N GLU A 58 22.44 6.78 -8.02
CA GLU A 58 22.32 5.98 -6.81
C GLU A 58 21.33 6.58 -5.80
N LEU A 59 20.48 5.72 -5.24
CA LEU A 59 19.53 6.13 -4.21
C LEU A 59 20.19 6.16 -2.84
N GLN A 60 20.07 7.29 -2.16
CA GLN A 60 20.55 7.48 -0.79
C GLN A 60 19.47 7.07 0.24
N ALA A 61 18.25 7.60 0.08
CA ALA A 61 17.18 7.35 1.04
C ALA A 61 15.78 7.55 0.43
N ILE A 62 14.82 6.79 0.98
CA ILE A 62 13.38 6.94 0.71
C ILE A 62 12.64 7.15 2.02
N LYS A 63 11.84 8.21 2.09
CA LYS A 63 10.84 8.39 3.15
C LYS A 63 9.46 8.29 2.53
N ALA A 64 8.57 7.53 3.14
CA ALA A 64 7.18 7.46 2.69
C ALA A 64 6.24 7.41 3.89
N TRP A 65 5.06 7.98 3.74
CA TRP A 65 4.07 8.02 4.81
C TRP A 65 2.67 7.80 4.29
N TYR A 66 1.85 7.25 5.17
CA TYR A 66 0.44 7.04 4.95
C TYR A 66 -0.31 7.28 6.26
N CYS A 67 -1.01 8.39 6.33
CA CYS A 67 -1.78 8.78 7.50
C CYS A 67 -3.25 8.91 7.14
N ASP A 68 -4.14 8.33 7.92
CA ASP A 68 -5.57 8.31 7.61
C ASP A 68 -6.45 8.47 8.85
N ALA A 69 -7.61 9.05 8.67
CA ALA A 69 -8.58 9.33 9.71
C ALA A 69 -9.76 8.35 9.66
N THR A 70 -10.19 7.91 10.83
CA THR A 70 -11.37 7.03 10.96
C THR A 70 -12.68 7.72 10.61
N HIS A 71 -12.83 9.01 10.92
CA HIS A 71 -14.09 9.72 10.69
C HIS A 71 -14.39 9.95 9.19
N ARG A 72 -13.38 9.81 8.32
CA ARG A 72 -13.58 9.89 6.88
C ARG A 72 -14.57 8.85 6.37
N TYR A 73 -14.50 7.64 6.90
CA TYR A 73 -15.36 6.54 6.45
C TYR A 73 -16.83 6.81 6.75
N ILE A 74 -17.15 7.48 7.87
CA ILE A 74 -18.51 7.86 8.20
C ILE A 74 -19.09 8.82 7.15
N ASN A 75 -18.29 9.75 6.67
CA ASN A 75 -18.71 10.74 5.67
C ASN A 75 -18.77 10.15 4.26
N THR A 76 -17.84 9.26 3.91
CA THR A 76 -17.79 8.66 2.56
C THR A 76 -18.79 7.52 2.39
N ASP A 77 -19.11 6.77 3.43
CA ASP A 77 -20.12 5.71 3.36
C ASP A 77 -21.50 6.24 2.97
N ALA A 78 -21.80 7.50 3.31
CA ALA A 78 -23.08 8.14 2.94
C ALA A 78 -23.18 8.46 1.42
N ILE A 79 -22.06 8.62 0.74
CA ILE A 79 -22.01 9.00 -0.70
C ILE A 79 -21.59 7.86 -1.62
N GLN A 80 -21.14 6.73 -1.06
CA GLN A 80 -20.80 5.57 -1.88
C GLN A 80 -22.06 4.81 -2.30
N PRO A 81 -22.12 4.31 -3.55
CA PRO A 81 -23.21 3.45 -3.96
C PRO A 81 -23.25 2.19 -3.10
N LYS A 82 -24.44 1.72 -2.77
CA LYS A 82 -24.60 0.47 -2.04
C LYS A 82 -23.95 -0.67 -2.83
N PRO A 83 -23.08 -1.47 -2.20
CA PRO A 83 -22.43 -2.56 -2.90
C PRO A 83 -23.46 -3.58 -3.39
N ILE A 84 -23.35 -3.97 -4.66
CA ILE A 84 -24.12 -5.07 -5.22
C ILE A 84 -23.43 -6.36 -4.79
N LEU A 85 -24.07 -7.10 -3.90
CA LEU A 85 -23.56 -8.38 -3.43
C LEU A 85 -24.09 -9.49 -4.31
N SER A 86 -23.20 -10.31 -4.88
CA SER A 86 -23.59 -11.54 -5.54
C SER A 86 -24.18 -12.52 -4.53
N SER A 87 -25.23 -13.26 -4.91
CA SER A 87 -25.78 -14.35 -4.07
C SER A 87 -24.74 -15.45 -3.78
N ASN A 88 -23.70 -15.55 -4.64
CA ASN A 88 -22.59 -16.49 -4.50
C ASN A 88 -21.39 -15.91 -3.75
N ALA A 89 -21.48 -14.68 -3.25
CA ALA A 89 -20.40 -14.05 -2.51
C ALA A 89 -20.09 -14.84 -1.23
N ARG A 90 -18.84 -15.23 -1.06
CA ARG A 90 -18.36 -15.88 0.16
C ARG A 90 -17.95 -14.79 1.14
N LYS A 91 -18.58 -14.81 2.32
CA LYS A 91 -18.15 -13.94 3.42
C LYS A 91 -16.91 -14.54 4.10
N PRO A 92 -15.99 -13.70 4.62
CA PRO A 92 -14.93 -14.17 5.50
C PRO A 92 -15.52 -14.97 6.67
N LYS A 93 -14.81 -16.02 7.12
CA LYS A 93 -15.23 -16.83 8.28
C LYS A 93 -15.13 -16.08 9.60
N THR A 94 -14.23 -15.09 9.66
CA THR A 94 -13.97 -14.25 10.83
C THR A 94 -14.16 -12.80 10.45
N ASP A 95 -14.47 -11.94 11.43
CA ASP A 95 -14.52 -10.49 11.20
C ASP A 95 -13.10 -9.98 10.91
N PRO A 96 -12.85 -9.40 9.72
CA PRO A 96 -11.53 -8.84 9.38
C PRO A 96 -11.07 -7.73 10.32
N LYS A 97 -11.99 -7.10 11.06
CA LYS A 97 -11.72 -6.03 12.02
C LYS A 97 -11.52 -6.53 13.47
N ALA A 98 -11.57 -7.84 13.70
CA ALA A 98 -11.33 -8.41 15.03
C ALA A 98 -9.92 -8.07 15.55
N ASP A 99 -8.93 -7.99 14.66
CA ASP A 99 -7.61 -7.42 14.94
C ASP A 99 -7.42 -6.15 14.10
N LEU A 100 -7.62 -4.98 14.72
CA LEU A 100 -7.49 -3.68 14.05
C LEU A 100 -6.06 -3.41 13.57
N GLY A 101 -5.05 -3.89 14.29
CA GLY A 101 -3.65 -3.74 13.89
C GLY A 101 -3.39 -4.46 12.57
N GLN A 102 -3.75 -5.74 12.49
CA GLN A 102 -3.65 -6.52 11.26
C GLN A 102 -4.50 -5.90 10.14
N TYR A 103 -5.73 -5.51 10.44
CA TYR A 103 -6.64 -4.89 9.47
C TYR A 103 -6.04 -3.63 8.86
N TYR A 104 -5.53 -2.70 9.67
CA TYR A 104 -4.93 -1.46 9.18
C TYR A 104 -3.63 -1.71 8.40
N MET A 105 -2.80 -2.63 8.86
CA MET A 105 -1.58 -2.99 8.15
C MET A 105 -1.91 -3.57 6.75
N LEU A 106 -2.87 -4.47 6.64
CA LEU A 106 -3.29 -5.05 5.36
C LEU A 106 -4.04 -4.05 4.48
N ALA A 107 -4.88 -3.19 5.07
CA ALA A 107 -5.68 -2.22 4.32
C ALA A 107 -4.86 -1.03 3.82
N HIS A 108 -4.03 -0.44 4.67
CA HIS A 108 -3.29 0.79 4.41
C HIS A 108 -1.79 0.55 4.22
N GLY A 109 -1.17 -0.27 5.08
CA GLY A 109 0.25 -0.58 5.02
C GLY A 109 0.65 -1.28 3.72
N SER A 110 -0.25 -2.08 3.13
CA SER A 110 0.00 -2.70 1.81
C SER A 110 0.23 -1.67 0.71
N HIS A 111 -0.46 -0.52 0.73
CA HIS A 111 -0.24 0.57 -0.21
C HIS A 111 1.12 1.24 0.01
N LEU A 112 1.44 1.56 1.27
CA LEU A 112 2.69 2.21 1.63
C LEU A 112 3.91 1.37 1.25
N VAL A 113 3.90 0.08 1.63
CA VAL A 113 5.00 -0.85 1.32
C VAL A 113 5.12 -1.09 -0.18
N ASP A 114 4.00 -1.23 -0.88
CA ASP A 114 4.01 -1.42 -2.34
C ASP A 114 4.58 -0.20 -3.06
N THR A 115 4.19 1.02 -2.67
CA THR A 115 4.74 2.25 -3.24
C THR A 115 6.23 2.37 -2.98
N ALA A 116 6.68 2.10 -1.75
CA ALA A 116 8.10 2.14 -1.40
C ALA A 116 8.92 1.13 -2.24
N ARG A 117 8.42 -0.11 -2.39
CA ARG A 117 9.06 -1.13 -3.21
C ARG A 117 9.01 -0.83 -4.71
N PHE A 118 7.96 -0.18 -5.17
CA PHE A 118 7.84 0.20 -6.58
C PHE A 118 8.86 1.26 -6.98
N LEU A 119 9.19 2.15 -6.05
CA LEU A 119 10.15 3.24 -6.23
C LEU A 119 11.59 2.83 -5.89
N GLY A 120 11.80 2.13 -4.76
CA GLY A 120 13.13 1.81 -4.24
C GLY A 120 13.65 0.41 -4.61
N GLY A 121 12.78 -0.47 -5.08
CA GLY A 121 13.16 -1.86 -5.37
C GLY A 121 12.84 -2.85 -4.24
N PRO A 122 13.41 -4.07 -4.28
CA PRO A 122 13.22 -5.07 -3.24
C PRO A 122 13.80 -4.64 -1.90
N ILE A 123 13.14 -5.03 -0.81
CA ILE A 123 13.56 -4.79 0.58
C ILE A 123 14.27 -6.03 1.10
N SER A 124 15.49 -5.86 1.63
CA SER A 124 16.34 -6.91 2.20
C SER A 124 16.22 -7.04 3.72
N ALA A 125 15.96 -5.93 4.44
CA ALA A 125 15.84 -5.92 5.88
C ALA A 125 14.72 -4.99 6.36
N VAL A 126 14.12 -5.32 7.50
CA VAL A 126 13.01 -4.54 8.11
C VAL A 126 13.19 -4.49 9.61
N ARG A 127 13.02 -3.30 10.18
CA ARG A 127 12.90 -3.07 11.62
C ARG A 127 11.69 -2.17 11.88
N ALA A 128 10.74 -2.63 12.69
CA ALA A 128 9.51 -1.90 12.94
C ALA A 128 9.26 -1.67 14.45
N ARG A 129 8.60 -0.57 14.75
CA ARG A 129 8.06 -0.26 16.07
C ARG A 129 6.58 0.09 15.92
N LEU A 130 5.77 -0.45 16.82
CA LEU A 130 4.33 -0.17 16.91
C LEU A 130 4.01 0.57 18.20
N SER A 131 3.25 1.63 18.09
CA SER A 131 2.56 2.30 19.21
C SER A 131 1.06 2.25 18.98
N THR A 132 0.32 1.86 20.02
CA THR A 132 -1.15 1.83 20.00
C THR A 132 -1.69 2.66 21.15
N LYS A 133 -2.44 3.72 20.83
CA LYS A 133 -3.10 4.61 21.80
C LYS A 133 -4.46 5.05 21.26
N PHE A 134 -5.45 5.23 22.13
CA PHE A 134 -6.80 5.71 21.79
C PHE A 134 -7.40 5.05 20.53
N ASN A 135 -7.18 3.75 20.34
CA ASN A 135 -7.56 2.95 19.17
C ASN A 135 -6.85 3.38 17.85
N SER A 136 -5.83 4.21 17.93
CA SER A 136 -4.96 4.55 16.82
C SER A 136 -3.71 3.67 16.82
N HIS A 137 -3.18 3.42 15.65
CA HIS A 137 -1.98 2.61 15.42
C HIS A 137 -0.96 3.42 14.65
N CYS A 138 0.27 3.44 15.14
CA CYS A 138 1.40 4.09 14.47
C CYS A 138 2.54 3.07 14.33
N TRP A 139 2.94 2.78 13.09
CA TRP A 139 4.12 1.99 12.78
C TRP A 139 5.19 2.90 12.19
N PHE A 140 6.35 2.91 12.80
CA PHE A 140 7.58 3.43 12.21
C PHE A 140 8.42 2.24 11.76
N VAL A 141 8.66 2.16 10.46
CA VAL A 141 9.30 1.02 9.82
C VAL A 141 10.55 1.50 9.09
N ASP A 142 11.71 1.10 9.59
CA ASP A 142 12.97 1.29 8.90
C ASP A 142 13.23 0.07 8.02
N VAL A 143 13.62 0.30 6.78
CA VAL A 143 13.91 -0.73 5.79
C VAL A 143 15.26 -0.50 5.13
N GLU A 144 15.88 -1.58 4.69
CA GLU A 144 17.03 -1.54 3.78
C GLU A 144 16.61 -2.15 2.45
N PHE A 145 16.88 -1.46 1.37
CA PHE A 145 16.65 -1.98 0.03
C PHE A 145 17.88 -2.77 -0.45
N GLU A 146 17.67 -3.72 -1.37
CA GLU A 146 18.77 -4.54 -1.90
C GLU A 146 19.86 -3.73 -2.60
N ASN A 147 19.55 -2.52 -3.08
CA ASN A 147 20.50 -1.58 -3.68
C ASN A 147 21.27 -0.73 -2.65
N GLY A 148 21.10 -0.98 -1.34
CA GLY A 148 21.76 -0.26 -0.25
C GLY A 148 21.05 1.04 0.19
N CYS A 149 19.99 1.45 -0.50
CA CYS A 149 19.19 2.61 -0.11
C CYS A 149 18.51 2.35 1.24
N LEU A 150 18.48 3.34 2.13
CA LEU A 150 17.73 3.29 3.40
C LEU A 150 16.31 3.82 3.21
N GLY A 151 15.36 3.19 3.90
CA GLY A 151 13.96 3.62 3.88
C GLY A 151 13.39 3.86 5.27
N HIS A 152 12.54 4.88 5.38
CA HIS A 152 11.71 5.11 6.56
C HIS A 152 10.25 5.21 6.13
N LEU A 153 9.41 4.30 6.64
CA LEU A 153 7.99 4.23 6.30
C LEU A 153 7.16 4.52 7.56
N ASP A 154 6.27 5.51 7.46
CA ASP A 154 5.34 5.88 8.53
C ASP A 154 3.92 5.50 8.12
N LEU A 155 3.33 4.58 8.89
CA LEU A 155 1.91 4.26 8.80
C LEU A 155 1.23 4.70 10.09
N THR A 156 0.43 5.76 10.02
CA THR A 156 -0.33 6.25 11.18
C THR A 156 -1.81 6.33 10.82
N VAL A 157 -2.62 5.46 11.42
CA VAL A 157 -4.03 5.30 11.06
C VAL A 157 -4.94 5.33 12.28
N ALA A 158 -6.17 5.72 12.01
CA ALA A 158 -7.21 6.02 12.98
C ALA A 158 -6.90 7.27 13.81
N VAL A 159 -6.30 8.29 13.20
CA VAL A 159 -6.02 9.60 13.81
C VAL A 159 -7.01 10.67 13.33
N ARG A 160 -7.06 11.80 14.03
CA ARG A 160 -7.92 12.93 13.68
C ARG A 160 -7.19 13.90 12.76
N MET A 161 -7.13 13.56 11.49
CA MET A 161 -6.55 14.43 10.45
C MET A 161 -7.15 14.09 9.08
N ASP A 162 -6.94 14.94 8.11
CA ASP A 162 -7.21 14.60 6.72
C ASP A 162 -6.22 13.54 6.23
N TRP A 163 -6.58 12.85 5.16
CA TRP A 163 -5.66 11.95 4.47
C TRP A 163 -4.36 12.67 4.12
N HIS A 164 -3.25 12.09 4.53
CA HIS A 164 -1.94 12.60 4.23
C HIS A 164 -1.03 11.44 3.81
N GLU A 165 -0.67 11.43 2.53
CA GLU A 165 0.14 10.38 1.95
C GLU A 165 1.14 10.99 0.99
N GLY A 166 2.36 10.44 0.98
CA GLY A 166 3.40 10.91 0.08
C GLY A 166 4.72 10.17 0.27
N PHE A 167 5.73 10.68 -0.42
CA PHE A 167 7.08 10.15 -0.36
C PHE A 167 8.12 11.23 -0.67
N GLN A 168 9.34 10.98 -0.24
CA GLN A 168 10.52 11.75 -0.56
C GLN A 168 11.62 10.76 -0.95
N ILE A 169 12.30 11.02 -2.06
CA ILE A 169 13.39 10.19 -2.55
C ILE A 169 14.61 11.08 -2.74
N TYR A 170 15.73 10.66 -2.22
CA TYR A 170 16.99 11.35 -2.31
C TYR A 170 17.96 10.46 -3.10
N GLY A 171 18.46 10.96 -4.20
CA GLY A 171 19.44 10.28 -5.04
C GLY A 171 20.61 11.19 -5.40
N GLU A 172 21.59 10.62 -6.06
CA GLU A 172 22.82 11.29 -6.45
C GLU A 172 22.56 12.56 -7.29
N ASN A 173 21.66 12.47 -8.26
CA ASN A 173 21.42 13.53 -9.23
C ASN A 173 20.13 14.31 -8.98
N GLY A 174 19.44 14.09 -7.84
CA GLY A 174 18.23 14.85 -7.54
C GLY A 174 17.41 14.33 -6.37
N THR A 175 16.31 15.04 -6.13
CA THR A 175 15.34 14.74 -5.06
C THR A 175 13.93 14.81 -5.63
N ILE A 176 13.10 13.85 -5.23
CA ILE A 176 11.67 13.86 -5.54
C ILE A 176 10.88 14.12 -4.25
N LEU A 177 9.92 15.03 -4.34
CA LEU A 177 8.89 15.25 -3.34
C LEU A 177 7.54 14.88 -3.95
N GLY A 178 6.99 13.73 -3.56
CA GLY A 178 5.70 13.24 -4.04
C GLY A 178 4.63 13.40 -2.98
N LYS A 179 3.46 13.91 -3.38
CA LYS A 179 2.25 13.93 -2.55
C LYS A 179 1.13 13.25 -3.30
N THR A 180 0.59 12.18 -2.71
CA THR A 180 -0.56 11.49 -3.26
C THR A 180 -1.83 12.17 -2.79
N PHE A 181 -2.66 12.62 -3.73
CA PHE A 181 -3.94 13.21 -3.40
C PHE A 181 -5.01 12.14 -3.21
N ASN A 182 -5.89 12.39 -2.23
CA ASN A 182 -7.05 11.55 -2.04
C ASN A 182 -8.02 11.72 -3.21
N PRO A 183 -8.31 10.67 -3.99
CA PRO A 183 -9.21 10.76 -5.14
C PRO A 183 -10.67 11.08 -4.76
N TRP A 184 -11.03 10.97 -3.48
CA TRP A 184 -12.40 11.14 -2.98
C TRP A 184 -12.73 12.56 -2.54
N PHE A 185 -11.75 13.46 -2.44
CA PHE A 185 -11.97 14.84 -2.01
C PHE A 185 -11.36 15.81 -3.01
N TYR A 186 -12.22 16.46 -3.77
CA TYR A 186 -11.85 17.68 -4.46
C TYR A 186 -11.94 18.84 -3.45
N ARG A 187 -10.82 19.30 -2.95
CA ARG A 187 -10.75 20.63 -2.35
C ARG A 187 -10.38 21.60 -3.45
N SER A 188 -11.34 22.42 -3.88
CA SER A 188 -11.01 23.69 -4.50
C SER A 188 -10.50 24.62 -3.40
N SER A 189 -9.23 24.94 -3.42
CA SER A 189 -8.65 26.03 -2.64
C SER A 189 -8.71 27.31 -3.45
#